data_8f2e9d4d74433c5bbe33ccbf07043ce9
#
_entry.id   8f2e9d4d74433c5bbe33ccbf07043ce9
#
_cell.length_a   1.000
_cell.length_b   1.000
_cell.length_c   1.000
_cell.angle_alpha   90.00
_cell.angle_beta   90.00
_cell.angle_gamma   90.00
#
_symmetry.space_group_name_H-M   'P 1'
#
loop_
_entity.id
_entity.type
_entity.pdbx_description
1 polymer ?
#
loop_
_entity_poly.entity_id
_entity_poly.type
_entity_poly.pdbx_seq_one_letter_code
_entity_poly.pdbx_strand_id
1 'polypeptide(L)'
;MSDPRAVVERFYQCFAAHDGAGMAACYAPDATFSDPVFTDLKGEEVGGMWKMLTSRSGDLVVELEGVTGDASTNPSGESHYIAHWTARYSFSATKRKVVNRVTSNIDLKDGLIVRQRDDFELSAWLKQALGPMASLLGWTGLPASLIRGQAKKGLTAYLKKSATSA
;
A
#
# COMPACT_ATOMS: atom_id res chain seq x y z
N MET A 1 -15.43 -10.42 -19.97
CA MET A 1 -14.25 -10.38 -19.09
C MET A 1 -13.88 -8.93 -18.83
N SER A 2 -13.72 -8.57 -17.59
CA SER A 2 -13.27 -7.22 -17.23
C SER A 2 -11.82 -7.04 -17.70
N ASP A 3 -11.52 -5.90 -18.31
CA ASP A 3 -10.14 -5.55 -18.65
C ASP A 3 -9.30 -5.51 -17.36
N PRO A 4 -8.23 -6.31 -17.25
CA PRO A 4 -7.39 -6.32 -16.06
C PRO A 4 -6.82 -4.93 -15.70
N ARG A 5 -6.53 -4.12 -16.70
CA ARG A 5 -6.10 -2.73 -16.51
C ARG A 5 -7.15 -1.90 -15.77
N ALA A 6 -8.42 -2.09 -16.07
CA ALA A 6 -9.52 -1.39 -15.40
C ALA A 6 -9.59 -1.69 -13.90
N VAL A 7 -9.18 -2.89 -13.47
CA VAL A 7 -9.08 -3.23 -12.04
C VAL A 7 -7.99 -2.42 -11.35
N VAL A 8 -6.81 -2.28 -11.98
CA VAL A 8 -5.71 -1.45 -11.47
C VAL A 8 -6.17 0.02 -11.36
N GLU A 9 -6.77 0.55 -12.40
CA GLU A 9 -7.26 1.94 -12.41
C GLU A 9 -8.34 2.16 -11.33
N ARG A 10 -9.26 1.22 -11.17
CA ARG A 10 -10.29 1.25 -10.12
C ARG A 10 -9.66 1.24 -8.72
N PHE A 11 -8.64 0.43 -8.49
CA PHE A 11 -7.92 0.40 -7.22
C PHE A 11 -7.40 1.79 -6.83
N TYR A 12 -6.74 2.48 -7.75
CA TYR A 12 -6.21 3.83 -7.49
C TYR A 12 -7.31 4.91 -7.42
N GLN A 13 -8.43 4.76 -8.14
CA GLN A 13 -9.61 5.62 -7.97
C GLN A 13 -10.18 5.50 -6.56
N CYS A 14 -10.33 4.27 -6.05
CA CYS A 14 -10.75 4.02 -4.66
C CYS A 14 -9.75 4.61 -3.67
N PHE A 15 -8.45 4.48 -3.93
CA PHE A 15 -7.40 5.03 -3.08
C PHE A 15 -7.47 6.56 -3.01
N ALA A 16 -7.59 7.23 -4.14
CA ALA A 16 -7.76 8.69 -4.21
C ALA A 16 -9.05 9.17 -3.52
N ALA A 17 -10.09 8.35 -3.52
CA ALA A 17 -11.36 8.62 -2.83
C ALA A 17 -11.37 8.22 -1.35
N HIS A 18 -10.26 7.71 -0.80
CA HIS A 18 -10.14 7.15 0.55
C HIS A 18 -11.12 5.98 0.80
N ASP A 19 -11.48 5.27 -0.24
CA ASP A 19 -12.37 4.09 -0.17
C ASP A 19 -11.57 2.80 0.05
N GLY A 20 -11.18 2.56 1.28
CA GLY A 20 -10.43 1.36 1.66
C GLY A 20 -11.20 0.06 1.42
N ALA A 21 -12.53 0.08 1.50
CA ALA A 21 -13.37 -1.08 1.19
C ALA A 21 -13.36 -1.39 -0.32
N GLY A 22 -13.46 -0.35 -1.16
CA GLY A 22 -13.32 -0.50 -2.62
C GLY A 22 -11.95 -1.00 -3.04
N MET A 23 -10.88 -0.53 -2.38
CA MET A 23 -9.53 -1.06 -2.58
C MET A 23 -9.44 -2.54 -2.22
N ALA A 24 -9.95 -2.93 -1.04
CA ALA A 24 -9.96 -4.31 -0.58
C ALA A 24 -10.72 -5.24 -1.54
N ALA A 25 -11.81 -4.76 -2.13
CA ALA A 25 -12.61 -5.52 -3.09
C ALA A 25 -11.88 -5.79 -4.44
N CYS A 26 -10.77 -5.10 -4.71
CA CYS A 26 -9.95 -5.37 -5.89
C CYS A 26 -9.02 -6.59 -5.73
N TYR A 27 -8.86 -7.12 -4.50
CA TYR A 27 -7.96 -8.23 -4.20
C TYR A 27 -8.67 -9.58 -4.15
N ALA A 28 -7.95 -10.61 -4.56
CA ALA A 28 -8.36 -11.99 -4.30
C ALA A 28 -8.31 -12.30 -2.79
N PRO A 29 -9.13 -13.26 -2.29
CA PRO A 29 -9.16 -13.59 -0.85
C PRO A 29 -7.83 -14.06 -0.26
N ASP A 30 -6.97 -14.63 -1.09
CA ASP A 30 -5.64 -15.16 -0.73
C ASP A 30 -4.50 -14.28 -1.26
N ALA A 31 -4.79 -13.04 -1.67
CA ALA A 31 -3.80 -12.11 -2.21
C ALA A 31 -2.66 -11.83 -1.23
N THR A 32 -1.52 -11.47 -1.78
CA THR A 32 -0.33 -11.06 -1.02
C THR A 32 0.06 -9.62 -1.33
N PHE A 33 0.55 -8.93 -0.32
CA PHE A 33 1.07 -7.58 -0.44
C PHE A 33 2.38 -7.43 0.32
N SER A 34 3.31 -6.67 -0.25
CA SER A 34 4.55 -6.30 0.43
C SER A 34 5.01 -4.91 0.00
N ASP A 35 5.49 -4.14 0.95
CA ASP A 35 6.22 -2.89 0.73
C ASP A 35 7.38 -2.76 1.73
N PRO A 36 8.18 -1.68 1.71
CA PRO A 36 9.28 -1.51 2.66
C PRO A 36 8.88 -1.41 4.14
N VAL A 37 7.60 -1.14 4.44
CA VAL A 37 7.06 -1.01 5.81
C VAL A 37 6.22 -2.21 6.21
N PHE A 38 5.26 -2.61 5.37
CA PHE A 38 4.41 -3.78 5.56
C PHE A 38 4.95 -4.96 4.75
N THR A 39 5.51 -5.95 5.41
CA THR A 39 6.11 -7.10 4.75
C THR A 39 5.22 -8.34 4.85
N ASP A 40 5.08 -9.04 3.73
CA ASP A 40 4.43 -10.36 3.65
C ASP A 40 2.99 -10.42 4.19
N LEU A 41 2.18 -9.40 3.92
CA LEU A 41 0.75 -9.42 4.25
C LEU A 41 0.01 -10.42 3.36
N LYS A 42 -1.00 -11.11 3.91
CA LYS A 42 -1.80 -12.12 3.22
C LYS A 42 -3.29 -11.99 3.55
N GLY A 43 -4.11 -12.25 2.54
CA GLY A 43 -5.55 -12.35 2.70
C GLY A 43 -6.17 -11.10 3.32
N GLU A 44 -6.88 -11.25 4.42
CA GLU A 44 -7.57 -10.15 5.11
C GLU A 44 -6.66 -9.04 5.61
N GLU A 45 -5.37 -9.33 5.86
CA GLU A 45 -4.41 -8.32 6.27
C GLU A 45 -4.21 -7.27 5.18
N VAL A 46 -4.26 -7.65 3.90
CA VAL A 46 -4.07 -6.74 2.77
C VAL A 46 -5.20 -5.70 2.73
N GLY A 47 -6.44 -6.15 2.70
CA GLY A 47 -7.60 -5.25 2.72
C GLY A 47 -7.68 -4.43 4.00
N GLY A 48 -7.36 -5.04 5.14
CA GLY A 48 -7.31 -4.38 6.45
C GLY A 48 -6.30 -3.25 6.50
N MET A 49 -5.12 -3.44 5.92
CA MET A 49 -4.09 -2.40 5.81
C MET A 49 -4.61 -1.19 5.04
N TRP A 50 -5.21 -1.38 3.88
CA TRP A 50 -5.74 -0.27 3.08
C TRP A 50 -6.89 0.47 3.78
N LYS A 51 -7.81 -0.27 4.41
CA LYS A 51 -8.88 0.33 5.23
C LYS A 51 -8.32 1.16 6.38
N MET A 52 -7.30 0.64 7.07
CA MET A 52 -6.63 1.36 8.15
C MET A 52 -5.95 2.64 7.66
N LEU A 53 -5.15 2.56 6.60
CA LEU A 53 -4.41 3.70 6.06
C LEU A 53 -5.35 4.80 5.55
N THR A 54 -6.37 4.44 4.79
CA THR A 54 -7.34 5.42 4.26
C THR A 54 -8.20 6.06 5.34
N SER A 55 -8.48 5.36 6.45
CA SER A 55 -9.24 5.91 7.57
C SER A 55 -8.46 6.88 8.44
N ARG A 56 -7.12 6.76 8.47
CA ARG A 56 -6.24 7.57 9.33
C ARG A 56 -5.68 8.82 8.68
N SER A 57 -5.71 8.90 7.37
CA SER A 57 -4.99 9.92 6.58
C SER A 57 -5.95 10.96 6.01
N GLY A 58 -6.43 11.88 6.86
CA GLY A 58 -7.41 12.90 6.47
C GLY A 58 -6.96 13.87 5.38
N ASP A 59 -5.64 14.12 5.24
CA ASP A 59 -5.04 14.99 4.23
C ASP A 59 -4.34 14.22 3.09
N LEU A 60 -4.57 12.92 2.99
CA LEU A 60 -3.96 12.08 1.96
C LEU A 60 -4.47 12.48 0.56
N VAL A 61 -3.54 12.78 -0.34
CA VAL A 61 -3.78 12.95 -1.77
C VAL A 61 -2.99 11.89 -2.52
N VAL A 62 -3.65 11.12 -3.36
CA VAL A 62 -3.04 10.08 -4.21
C VAL A 62 -3.24 10.44 -5.67
N GLU A 63 -2.15 10.44 -6.42
CA GLU A 63 -2.13 10.70 -7.86
C GLU A 63 -1.54 9.50 -8.59
N LEU A 64 -2.34 8.86 -9.44
CA LEU A 64 -1.86 7.84 -10.36
C LEU A 64 -1.21 8.55 -11.57
N GLU A 65 0.08 8.33 -11.77
CA GLU A 65 0.86 8.97 -12.85
C GLU A 65 0.79 8.15 -14.16
N GLY A 66 0.72 6.84 -14.05
CA GLY A 66 0.62 5.95 -15.21
C GLY A 66 0.53 4.48 -14.84
N VAL A 67 -0.05 3.72 -15.76
CA VAL A 67 -0.11 2.26 -15.70
C VAL A 67 0.45 1.71 -17.00
N THR A 68 1.44 0.83 -16.90
CA THR A 68 2.00 0.09 -18.02
C THR A 68 1.83 -1.41 -17.77
N GLY A 69 1.78 -2.20 -18.82
CA GLY A 69 1.60 -3.64 -18.70
C GLY A 69 0.74 -4.17 -19.82
N ASP A 70 0.59 -5.46 -19.85
CA ASP A 70 -0.11 -6.18 -20.91
C ASP A 70 -1.16 -7.12 -20.32
N ALA A 71 -2.31 -7.18 -20.97
CA ALA A 71 -3.36 -8.14 -20.68
C ALA A 71 -2.98 -9.57 -21.10
N SER A 72 -1.85 -9.77 -21.78
CA SER A 72 -1.33 -11.11 -22.08
C SER A 72 -1.02 -11.85 -20.78
N THR A 73 -1.69 -12.98 -20.59
CA THR A 73 -1.45 -13.80 -19.41
C THR A 73 -0.19 -14.64 -19.59
N ASN A 74 0.59 -14.74 -18.52
CA ASN A 74 1.68 -15.72 -18.44
C ASN A 74 1.11 -17.17 -18.42
N PRO A 75 1.97 -18.22 -18.45
CA PRO A 75 1.49 -19.60 -18.40
C PRO A 75 0.63 -19.96 -17.17
N SER A 76 0.71 -19.18 -16.09
CA SER A 76 -0.15 -19.36 -14.90
C SER A 76 -1.52 -18.65 -15.00
N GLY A 77 -1.77 -17.95 -16.11
CA GLY A 77 -3.01 -17.21 -16.32
C GLY A 77 -3.05 -15.83 -15.64
N GLU A 78 -1.89 -15.31 -15.23
CA GLU A 78 -1.76 -14.01 -14.60
C GLU A 78 -1.34 -12.94 -15.62
N SER A 79 -1.92 -11.75 -15.54
CA SER A 79 -1.46 -10.54 -16.25
C SER A 79 -0.68 -9.66 -15.28
N HIS A 80 0.34 -8.95 -15.81
CA HIS A 80 1.23 -8.13 -15.01
C HIS A 80 1.14 -6.65 -15.40
N TYR A 81 0.99 -5.79 -14.40
CA TYR A 81 0.96 -4.33 -14.57
C TYR A 81 1.93 -3.64 -13.62
N ILE A 82 2.47 -2.52 -14.07
CA ILE A 82 3.28 -1.61 -13.27
C ILE A 82 2.55 -0.29 -13.19
N ALA A 83 2.28 0.18 -11.97
CA ALA A 83 1.70 1.48 -11.71
C ALA A 83 2.71 2.41 -11.04
N HIS A 84 2.76 3.66 -11.50
CA HIS A 84 3.53 4.74 -10.87
C HIS A 84 2.55 5.73 -10.26
N TRP A 85 2.74 6.05 -8.98
CA TRP A 85 1.85 6.94 -8.25
C TRP A 85 2.58 7.69 -7.13
N THR A 86 2.00 8.79 -6.73
CA THR A 86 2.54 9.65 -5.67
C THR A 86 1.49 9.86 -4.59
N ALA A 87 1.88 9.67 -3.33
CA ALA A 87 1.09 10.03 -2.16
C ALA A 87 1.66 11.26 -1.47
N ARG A 88 0.78 12.20 -1.09
CA ARG A 88 1.10 13.38 -0.27
C ARG A 88 0.22 13.37 0.96
N TYR A 89 0.83 13.44 2.14
CA TYR A 89 0.10 13.41 3.41
C TYR A 89 0.95 13.93 4.57
N SER A 90 0.32 14.17 5.71
CA SER A 90 1.02 14.42 6.96
C SER A 90 1.19 13.12 7.75
N PHE A 91 2.43 12.78 8.10
CA PHE A 91 2.70 11.62 8.94
C PHE A 91 2.09 11.83 10.33
N SER A 92 1.26 10.90 10.78
CA SER A 92 0.41 11.09 11.97
C SER A 92 1.19 11.34 13.26
N ALA A 93 2.33 10.67 13.43
CA ALA A 93 3.13 10.76 14.65
C ALA A 93 3.89 12.08 14.81
N THR A 94 4.39 12.66 13.71
CA THR A 94 5.23 13.86 13.73
C THR A 94 4.58 15.10 13.12
N LYS A 95 3.45 14.91 12.42
CA LYS A 95 2.76 15.94 11.62
C LYS A 95 3.62 16.51 10.47
N ARG A 96 4.71 15.86 10.14
CA ARG A 96 5.59 16.28 9.04
C ARG A 96 4.98 15.88 7.69
N LYS A 97 5.15 16.74 6.70
CA LYS A 97 4.69 16.48 5.33
C LYS A 97 5.57 15.44 4.65
N VAL A 98 4.93 14.47 4.02
CA VAL A 98 5.56 13.39 3.25
C VAL A 98 5.07 13.43 1.82
N VAL A 99 5.99 13.33 0.88
CA VAL A 99 5.73 13.07 -0.54
C VAL A 99 6.42 11.75 -0.87
N ASN A 100 5.64 10.72 -1.11
CA ASN A 100 6.13 9.38 -1.40
C ASN A 100 5.82 8.99 -2.84
N ARG A 101 6.86 8.72 -3.64
CA ARG A 101 6.73 8.20 -5.01
C ARG A 101 6.90 6.71 -4.98
N VAL A 102 5.93 6.01 -5.52
CA VAL A 102 5.83 4.56 -5.41
C VAL A 102 5.70 3.94 -6.79
N THR A 103 6.38 2.82 -6.98
CA THR A 103 6.19 1.92 -8.12
C THR A 103 5.55 0.63 -7.59
N SER A 104 4.37 0.30 -8.11
CA SER A 104 3.66 -0.93 -7.77
C SER A 104 3.79 -1.94 -8.88
N ASN A 105 4.22 -3.16 -8.54
CA ASN A 105 4.17 -4.33 -9.39
C ASN A 105 2.93 -5.14 -9.01
N ILE A 106 2.02 -5.35 -9.95
CA ILE A 106 0.68 -5.86 -9.70
C ILE A 106 0.40 -7.04 -10.63
N ASP A 107 0.15 -8.20 -10.04
CA ASP A 107 -0.28 -9.39 -10.77
C ASP A 107 -1.77 -9.63 -10.54
N LEU A 108 -2.50 -9.84 -11.64
CA LEU A 108 -3.93 -10.08 -11.65
C LEU A 108 -4.25 -11.45 -12.22
N LYS A 109 -5.26 -12.09 -11.65
CA LYS A 109 -5.84 -13.33 -12.13
C LYS A 109 -7.35 -13.28 -11.95
N ASP A 110 -8.09 -13.71 -12.96
CA ASP A 110 -9.56 -13.77 -12.93
C ASP A 110 -10.23 -12.44 -12.52
N GLY A 111 -9.62 -11.31 -12.91
CA GLY A 111 -10.14 -9.96 -12.64
C GLY A 111 -9.89 -9.47 -11.21
N LEU A 112 -8.99 -10.09 -10.45
CA LEU A 112 -8.62 -9.68 -9.11
C LEU A 112 -7.09 -9.59 -8.97
N ILE A 113 -6.63 -8.72 -8.08
CA ILE A 113 -5.21 -8.61 -7.72
C ILE A 113 -4.85 -9.81 -6.84
N VAL A 114 -3.90 -10.62 -7.28
CA VAL A 114 -3.41 -11.78 -6.52
C VAL A 114 -2.10 -11.49 -5.81
N ARG A 115 -1.32 -10.55 -6.32
CA ARG A 115 -0.06 -10.12 -5.72
C ARG A 115 0.20 -8.66 -6.05
N GLN A 116 0.59 -7.90 -5.03
CA GLN A 116 1.07 -6.54 -5.22
C GLN A 116 2.33 -6.33 -4.39
N ARG A 117 3.32 -5.73 -5.03
CA ARG A 117 4.54 -5.28 -4.38
C ARG A 117 4.76 -3.81 -4.70
N ASP A 118 4.81 -3.00 -3.65
CA ASP A 118 5.10 -1.58 -3.74
C ASP A 118 6.55 -1.31 -3.37
N ASP A 119 7.23 -0.57 -4.21
CA ASP A 119 8.61 -0.17 -3.99
C ASP A 119 8.70 1.35 -3.89
N PHE A 120 9.34 1.84 -2.84
CA PHE A 120 9.70 3.25 -2.63
C PHE A 120 10.99 3.36 -1.82
N GLU A 121 11.62 4.52 -1.90
CA GLU A 121 12.87 4.79 -1.17
C GLU A 121 12.58 5.02 0.32
N LEU A 122 12.77 3.97 1.13
CA LEU A 122 12.47 4.01 2.57
C LEU A 122 13.30 5.05 3.32
N SER A 123 14.58 5.23 2.96
CA SER A 123 15.44 6.21 3.61
C SER A 123 14.97 7.64 3.37
N ALA A 124 14.50 7.96 2.16
CA ALA A 124 13.90 9.24 1.83
C ALA A 124 12.58 9.46 2.57
N TRP A 125 11.75 8.43 2.67
CA TRP A 125 10.51 8.46 3.44
C TRP A 125 10.79 8.73 4.94
N LEU A 126 11.72 8.00 5.54
CA LEU A 126 12.11 8.15 6.94
C LEU A 126 12.61 9.58 7.25
N LYS A 127 13.42 10.16 6.37
CA LYS A 127 13.90 11.56 6.51
C LYS A 127 12.75 12.55 6.52
N GLN A 128 11.77 12.38 5.66
CA GLN A 128 10.58 13.24 5.59
C GLN A 128 9.70 13.05 6.84
N ALA A 129 9.39 11.81 7.18
CA ALA A 129 8.46 11.48 8.27
C ALA A 129 9.02 11.79 9.66
N LEU A 130 10.30 11.50 9.91
CA LEU A 130 10.95 11.64 11.22
C LEU A 130 11.85 12.87 11.33
N GLY A 131 12.22 13.51 10.22
CA GLY A 131 13.09 14.67 10.19
C GLY A 131 14.53 14.36 10.63
N PRO A 132 15.21 15.32 11.33
CA PRO A 132 16.62 15.15 11.71
C PRO A 132 16.92 13.91 12.55
N MET A 133 15.95 13.40 13.31
CA MET A 133 16.11 12.17 14.10
C MET A 133 16.40 10.93 13.25
N ALA A 134 15.87 10.88 12.03
CA ALA A 134 16.16 9.79 11.11
C ALA A 134 17.64 9.73 10.71
N SER A 135 18.29 10.89 10.60
CA SER A 135 19.71 10.99 10.23
C SER A 135 20.63 10.51 11.35
N LEU A 136 20.25 10.72 12.62
CA LEU A 136 21.03 10.28 13.78
C LEU A 136 20.98 8.76 13.98
N LEU A 137 19.88 8.12 13.60
CA LEU A 137 19.63 6.69 13.83
C LEU A 137 19.72 5.86 12.53
N GLY A 138 19.73 6.50 11.36
CA GLY A 138 19.60 5.83 10.06
C GLY A 138 20.71 4.84 9.72
N TRP A 139 21.93 5.04 10.22
CA TRP A 139 23.07 4.14 10.01
C TRP A 139 22.97 2.84 10.82
N THR A 140 22.14 2.79 11.86
CA THR A 140 21.94 1.59 12.70
C THR A 140 20.81 0.68 12.20
N GLY A 141 20.01 1.11 11.22
CA GLY A 141 18.81 0.38 10.75
C GLY A 141 17.63 0.37 11.74
N LEU A 142 17.82 0.92 12.96
CA LEU A 142 16.81 0.93 14.03
C LEU A 142 15.52 1.65 13.64
N PRO A 143 15.51 2.83 12.95
CA PRO A 143 14.26 3.50 12.57
C PRO A 143 13.37 2.66 11.67
N ALA A 144 13.93 1.99 10.67
CA ALA A 144 13.20 1.11 9.78
C ALA A 144 12.56 -0.07 10.52
N SER A 145 13.32 -0.72 11.41
CA SER A 145 12.85 -1.83 12.25
C SER A 145 11.72 -1.39 13.19
N LEU A 146 11.86 -0.23 13.82
CA LEU A 146 10.83 0.34 14.71
C LEU A 146 9.55 0.67 13.94
N ILE A 147 9.66 1.31 12.78
CA ILE A 147 8.51 1.65 11.95
C ILE A 147 7.77 0.39 11.48
N ARG A 148 8.48 -0.64 11.02
CA ARG A 148 7.87 -1.93 10.67
C ARG A 148 7.16 -2.58 11.85
N GLY A 149 7.78 -2.57 13.02
CA GLY A 149 7.19 -3.11 14.24
C GLY A 149 5.93 -2.36 14.67
N GLN A 150 5.92 -1.04 14.60
CA GLN A 150 4.75 -0.21 14.90
C GLN A 150 3.63 -0.39 13.87
N ALA A 151 3.98 -0.47 12.59
CA ALA A 151 3.03 -0.73 11.52
C ALA A 151 2.32 -2.08 11.71
N LYS A 152 3.06 -3.13 11.99
CA LYS A 152 2.52 -4.46 12.27
C LYS A 152 1.60 -4.49 13.49
N LYS A 153 2.02 -3.86 14.60
CA LYS A 153 1.18 -3.75 15.81
C LYS A 153 -0.09 -2.95 15.54
N GLY A 154 0.01 -1.85 14.81
CA GLY A 154 -1.14 -1.03 14.44
C GLY A 154 -2.14 -1.78 13.58
N LEU A 155 -1.68 -2.54 12.60
CA LEU A 155 -2.53 -3.37 11.75
C LEU A 155 -3.20 -4.48 12.55
N THR A 156 -2.47 -5.19 13.40
CA THR A 156 -3.01 -6.25 14.26
C THR A 156 -4.10 -5.70 15.18
N ALA A 157 -3.88 -4.54 15.79
CA ALA A 157 -4.88 -3.89 16.66
C ALA A 157 -6.13 -3.45 15.87
N TYR A 158 -5.93 -2.91 14.66
CA TYR A 158 -7.04 -2.52 13.79
C TYR A 158 -7.92 -3.71 13.39
N LEU A 159 -7.30 -4.82 12.97
CA LEU A 159 -8.02 -6.04 12.58
C LEU A 159 -8.81 -6.65 13.75
N LYS A 160 -8.24 -6.69 14.96
CA LYS A 160 -8.93 -7.14 16.16
C LYS A 160 -10.16 -6.29 16.48
N LYS A 161 -10.04 -4.96 16.41
CA LYS A 161 -11.14 -4.05 16.65
C LYS A 161 -12.25 -4.21 15.62
N SER A 162 -11.90 -4.35 14.34
CA SER A 162 -12.88 -4.55 13.27
C SER A 162 -13.63 -5.86 13.40
N ALA A 163 -12.98 -6.94 13.81
CA ALA A 163 -13.62 -8.24 14.06
C ALA A 163 -14.60 -8.22 15.25
N THR A 164 -14.35 -7.35 16.25
CA THR A 164 -15.23 -7.22 17.43
C THR A 164 -16.46 -6.33 17.15
N SER A 165 -16.41 -5.51 16.09
CA SER A 165 -17.47 -4.56 15.71
C SER A 165 -18.41 -5.11 14.64
N ALA A 166 -18.14 -6.31 14.13
CA ALA A 166 -18.96 -7.05 13.17
C ALA A 166 -19.77 -8.11 13.89
#